data_ae7af45393aa2b8787e72d58dffad85d
#
_entry.id   ae7af45393aa2b8787e72d58dffad85d
#
_cell.length_a   1.000
_cell.length_b   1.000
_cell.length_c   1.000
_cell.angle_alpha   90.00
_cell.angle_beta   90.00
_cell.angle_gamma   90.00
#
_symmetry.space_group_name_H-M   'P 1'
#
loop_
_entity.id
_entity.type
_entity.pdbx_description
1 polymer ?
#
loop_
_entity_poly.entity_id
_entity_poly.type
_entity_poly.pdbx_seq_one_letter_code
_entity_poly.pdbx_strand_id
1 'polypeptide(L)'
;MVYTPAEYEKGKKKYPVLYLQHGWGEDETAWSRQGHANLIMDNLIAEGKIDPFIIVMTYGMTNEAKFGTIGAFSTNDFEKVLVDELVPYIDSHFRTIAKKDSRAMAGLSMGGMETKSITLKRPETFGWYGLMSGGTYAPSDIKSADQVNLVFMSCGSKENPAGVTKAAEELNAAGQKAVSYVSEGTAHEFLTWRRSLYQLA
;
A
#
# COMPACT_ATOMS: atom_id res chain seq x y z
N MET A 1 -13.61 -0.67 3.60
CA MET A 1 -13.82 -2.15 3.66
C MET A 1 -12.67 -2.80 4.42
N VAL A 2 -12.92 -3.94 5.09
CA VAL A 2 -11.86 -4.69 5.79
C VAL A 2 -11.92 -6.15 5.34
N TYR A 3 -10.76 -6.68 4.93
CA TYR A 3 -10.54 -8.10 4.72
C TYR A 3 -9.87 -8.68 5.97
N THR A 4 -10.38 -9.79 6.45
CA THR A 4 -9.77 -10.59 7.51
C THR A 4 -9.48 -12.00 6.99
N PRO A 5 -8.34 -12.61 7.36
CA PRO A 5 -8.05 -13.97 6.91
C PRO A 5 -9.07 -14.98 7.44
N ALA A 6 -9.27 -16.10 6.72
CA ALA A 6 -10.31 -17.10 7.02
C ALA A 6 -10.26 -17.66 8.46
N GLU A 7 -9.08 -17.69 9.07
CA GLU A 7 -8.88 -18.14 10.46
C GLU A 7 -9.23 -17.08 11.52
N TYR A 8 -9.47 -15.83 11.09
CA TYR A 8 -9.72 -14.71 12.00
C TYR A 8 -10.85 -15.02 12.98
N GLU A 9 -12.02 -15.48 12.50
CA GLU A 9 -13.18 -15.76 13.36
C GLU A 9 -12.97 -16.91 14.36
N LYS A 10 -12.01 -17.80 14.10
CA LYS A 10 -11.79 -19.03 14.88
C LYS A 10 -10.78 -18.87 16.02
N GLY A 11 -10.08 -17.72 16.07
CA GLY A 11 -8.93 -17.57 16.97
C GLY A 11 -8.93 -16.26 17.76
N LYS A 12 -7.85 -16.10 18.55
CA LYS A 12 -7.54 -14.88 19.32
C LYS A 12 -6.23 -14.22 18.87
N LYS A 13 -5.62 -14.70 17.79
CA LYS A 13 -4.37 -14.18 17.23
C LYS A 13 -4.56 -12.73 16.82
N LYS A 14 -3.52 -11.92 16.97
CA LYS A 14 -3.41 -10.58 16.44
C LYS A 14 -2.66 -10.60 15.11
N TYR A 15 -2.97 -9.68 14.21
CA TYR A 15 -2.50 -9.68 12.85
C TYR A 15 -1.82 -8.36 12.47
N PRO A 16 -0.80 -8.38 11.61
CA PRO A 16 -0.34 -7.18 10.90
C PRO A 16 -1.46 -6.58 10.05
N VAL A 17 -1.31 -5.32 9.66
CA VAL A 17 -2.33 -4.60 8.89
C VAL A 17 -1.71 -3.94 7.67
N LEU A 18 -2.29 -4.17 6.50
CA LEU A 18 -2.03 -3.45 5.27
C LEU A 18 -3.17 -2.44 5.02
N TYR A 19 -2.86 -1.16 4.95
CA TYR A 19 -3.75 -0.10 4.47
C TYR A 19 -3.52 0.05 2.96
N LEU A 20 -4.54 -0.33 2.17
CA LEU A 20 -4.42 -0.50 0.71
C LEU A 20 -5.34 0.48 -0.01
N GLN A 21 -4.73 1.43 -0.74
CA GLN A 21 -5.42 2.55 -1.37
C GLN A 21 -5.71 2.31 -2.84
N HIS A 22 -6.89 2.74 -3.28
CA HIS A 22 -7.34 2.69 -4.67
C HIS A 22 -6.81 3.87 -5.51
N GLY A 23 -7.13 3.90 -6.80
CA GLY A 23 -6.75 4.95 -7.73
C GLY A 23 -7.80 6.05 -7.92
N TRP A 24 -7.47 7.02 -8.77
CA TRP A 24 -8.37 8.13 -9.09
C TRP A 24 -9.68 7.64 -9.72
N GLY A 25 -10.79 8.13 -9.21
CA GLY A 25 -12.13 7.78 -9.71
C GLY A 25 -12.66 6.42 -9.28
N GLU A 26 -11.94 5.73 -8.40
CA GLU A 26 -12.36 4.46 -7.79
C GLU A 26 -12.89 4.69 -6.37
N ASP A 27 -13.18 3.60 -5.65
CA ASP A 27 -13.68 3.61 -4.28
C ASP A 27 -13.06 2.45 -3.45
N GLU A 28 -13.46 2.34 -2.19
CA GLU A 28 -12.99 1.31 -1.26
C GLU A 28 -13.30 -0.12 -1.71
N THR A 29 -14.10 -0.33 -2.74
CA THR A 29 -14.42 -1.66 -3.29
C THR A 29 -13.50 -2.08 -4.44
N ALA A 30 -12.72 -1.15 -5.00
CA ALA A 30 -11.92 -1.39 -6.20
C ALA A 30 -10.95 -2.57 -6.03
N TRP A 31 -10.22 -2.61 -4.91
CA TRP A 31 -9.30 -3.69 -4.63
C TRP A 31 -9.97 -5.05 -4.42
N SER A 32 -11.18 -5.11 -3.88
CA SER A 32 -11.93 -6.37 -3.75
C SER A 32 -12.57 -6.81 -5.06
N ARG A 33 -13.18 -5.89 -5.80
CA ARG A 33 -13.94 -6.21 -7.03
C ARG A 33 -13.08 -6.35 -8.28
N GLN A 34 -12.13 -5.45 -8.47
CA GLN A 34 -11.24 -5.44 -9.63
C GLN A 34 -9.85 -5.98 -9.28
N GLY A 35 -9.32 -5.65 -8.12
CA GLY A 35 -8.02 -6.11 -7.64
C GLY A 35 -8.01 -7.56 -7.17
N HIS A 36 -9.16 -8.11 -6.78
CA HIS A 36 -9.30 -9.45 -6.19
C HIS A 36 -8.36 -9.69 -5.00
N ALA A 37 -8.09 -8.64 -4.21
CA ALA A 37 -7.13 -8.69 -3.11
C ALA A 37 -7.44 -9.80 -2.11
N ASN A 38 -8.72 -9.97 -1.76
CA ASN A 38 -9.20 -11.06 -0.89
C ASN A 38 -8.83 -12.44 -1.43
N LEU A 39 -9.06 -12.71 -2.72
CA LEU A 39 -8.76 -14.01 -3.34
C LEU A 39 -7.26 -14.26 -3.44
N ILE A 40 -6.48 -13.22 -3.76
CA ILE A 40 -5.01 -13.31 -3.80
C ILE A 40 -4.48 -13.69 -2.41
N MET A 41 -4.94 -13.01 -1.36
CA MET A 41 -4.51 -13.30 0.01
C MET A 41 -4.94 -14.69 0.48
N ASP A 42 -6.20 -15.08 0.26
CA ASP A 42 -6.70 -16.40 0.65
C ASP A 42 -5.86 -17.53 0.00
N ASN A 43 -5.53 -17.39 -1.29
CA ASN A 43 -4.70 -18.37 -2.00
C ASN A 43 -3.27 -18.40 -1.45
N LEU A 44 -2.61 -17.25 -1.27
CA LEU A 44 -1.24 -17.19 -0.76
C LEU A 44 -1.14 -17.75 0.67
N ILE A 45 -2.12 -17.46 1.52
CA ILE A 45 -2.20 -18.03 2.88
C ILE A 45 -2.41 -19.54 2.83
N ALA A 46 -3.34 -20.03 2.00
CA ALA A 46 -3.62 -21.46 1.84
C ALA A 46 -2.41 -22.24 1.30
N GLU A 47 -1.61 -21.61 0.44
CA GLU A 47 -0.36 -22.17 -0.09
C GLU A 47 0.82 -22.05 0.90
N GLY A 48 0.63 -21.43 2.06
CA GLY A 48 1.68 -21.20 3.06
C GLY A 48 2.81 -20.26 2.60
N LYS A 49 2.52 -19.39 1.62
CA LYS A 49 3.51 -18.45 1.06
C LYS A 49 3.65 -17.16 1.85
N ILE A 50 2.59 -16.80 2.57
CA ILE A 50 2.56 -15.59 3.41
C ILE A 50 1.96 -15.89 4.78
N ASP A 51 2.35 -15.13 5.77
CA ASP A 51 1.65 -15.05 7.05
C ASP A 51 0.34 -14.26 6.89
N PRO A 52 -0.75 -14.67 7.57
CA PRO A 52 -2.03 -13.96 7.51
C PRO A 52 -1.95 -12.54 8.05
N PHE A 53 -2.57 -11.58 7.37
CA PHE A 53 -2.72 -10.20 7.79
C PHE A 53 -4.10 -9.61 7.41
N ILE A 54 -4.46 -8.50 8.04
CA ILE A 54 -5.69 -7.75 7.77
C ILE A 54 -5.41 -6.75 6.65
N ILE A 55 -6.37 -6.55 5.72
CA ILE A 55 -6.31 -5.46 4.75
C ILE A 55 -7.43 -4.48 5.04
N VAL A 56 -7.08 -3.20 5.16
CA VAL A 56 -8.02 -2.08 5.28
C VAL A 56 -8.00 -1.31 3.96
N MET A 57 -9.12 -1.36 3.24
CA MET A 57 -9.33 -0.64 1.98
C MET A 57 -10.24 0.56 2.27
N THR A 58 -9.74 1.75 2.05
CA THR A 58 -10.43 2.99 2.39
C THR A 58 -10.90 3.73 1.15
N TYR A 59 -11.86 4.62 1.32
CA TYR A 59 -12.12 5.66 0.35
C TYR A 59 -11.11 6.79 0.58
N GLY A 60 -10.08 6.86 -0.27
CA GLY A 60 -8.96 7.79 -0.13
C GLY A 60 -9.25 9.23 -0.53
N MET A 61 -10.45 9.51 -1.02
CA MET A 61 -10.86 10.85 -1.45
C MET A 61 -11.74 11.49 -0.39
N THR A 62 -11.37 12.70 0.05
CA THR A 62 -12.22 13.53 0.92
C THR A 62 -13.22 14.35 0.09
N ASN A 63 -14.17 15.02 0.76
CA ASN A 63 -15.18 15.87 0.13
C ASN A 63 -14.59 17.04 -0.69
N GLU A 64 -13.32 17.34 -0.53
CA GLU A 64 -12.61 18.39 -1.28
C GLU A 64 -12.07 17.92 -2.62
N ALA A 65 -11.98 16.61 -2.84
CA ALA A 65 -11.55 16.06 -4.13
C ALA A 65 -12.64 16.24 -5.17
N LYS A 66 -12.33 17.01 -6.22
CA LYS A 66 -13.25 17.23 -7.36
C LYS A 66 -12.77 16.46 -8.57
N PHE A 67 -13.65 15.71 -9.20
CA PHE A 67 -13.35 15.05 -10.47
C PHE A 67 -12.79 16.03 -11.50
N GLY A 68 -11.74 15.64 -12.21
CA GLY A 68 -11.06 16.46 -13.19
C GLY A 68 -9.96 17.38 -12.65
N THR A 69 -9.73 17.37 -11.34
CA THR A 69 -8.74 18.24 -10.68
C THR A 69 -7.56 17.48 -10.05
N ILE A 70 -7.16 16.37 -10.62
CA ILE A 70 -6.06 15.53 -10.08
C ILE A 70 -4.77 16.35 -9.85
N GLY A 71 -4.52 17.38 -10.64
CA GLY A 71 -3.37 18.27 -10.46
C GLY A 71 -3.44 19.16 -9.21
N ALA A 72 -4.64 19.32 -8.61
CA ALA A 72 -4.87 20.06 -7.38
C ALA A 72 -5.17 19.11 -6.20
N PHE A 73 -5.03 17.81 -6.39
CA PHE A 73 -5.30 16.81 -5.36
C PHE A 73 -4.35 16.99 -4.17
N SER A 74 -4.94 17.10 -2.97
CA SER A 74 -4.22 17.20 -1.71
C SER A 74 -4.49 15.99 -0.85
N THR A 75 -3.44 15.43 -0.25
CA THR A 75 -3.54 14.30 0.68
C THR A 75 -3.73 14.73 2.13
N ASN A 76 -3.74 16.04 2.43
CA ASN A 76 -3.67 16.54 3.81
C ASN A 76 -4.86 16.13 4.66
N ASP A 77 -6.07 16.17 4.12
CA ASP A 77 -7.28 15.83 4.89
C ASP A 77 -7.40 14.30 5.02
N PHE A 78 -7.11 13.57 3.96
CA PHE A 78 -7.09 12.11 4.03
C PHE A 78 -6.00 11.58 4.98
N GLU A 79 -4.83 12.23 5.04
CA GLU A 79 -3.79 11.90 6.03
C GLU A 79 -4.33 11.91 7.46
N LYS A 80 -5.06 12.96 7.84
CA LYS A 80 -5.64 13.07 9.17
C LYS A 80 -6.69 11.99 9.43
N VAL A 81 -7.61 11.80 8.48
CA VAL A 81 -8.63 10.75 8.58
C VAL A 81 -7.98 9.37 8.71
N LEU A 82 -6.97 9.07 7.90
CA LEU A 82 -6.31 7.77 7.95
C LEU A 82 -5.55 7.57 9.25
N VAL A 83 -4.68 8.51 9.62
CA VAL A 83 -3.72 8.30 10.71
C VAL A 83 -4.30 8.63 12.08
N ASP A 84 -5.08 9.70 12.19
CA ASP A 84 -5.56 10.18 13.48
C ASP A 84 -6.92 9.58 13.88
N GLU A 85 -7.70 9.03 12.92
CA GLU A 85 -9.03 8.46 13.18
C GLU A 85 -9.10 6.96 12.82
N LEU A 86 -8.81 6.60 11.57
CA LEU A 86 -9.04 5.24 11.08
C LEU A 86 -8.05 4.22 11.66
N VAL A 87 -6.76 4.54 11.73
CA VAL A 87 -5.76 3.63 12.33
C VAL A 87 -6.11 3.32 13.79
N PRO A 88 -6.40 4.29 14.68
CA PRO A 88 -6.85 4.00 16.04
C PRO A 88 -8.17 3.22 16.09
N TYR A 89 -9.11 3.53 15.19
CA TYR A 89 -10.39 2.79 15.10
C TYR A 89 -10.15 1.31 14.78
N ILE A 90 -9.35 1.02 13.77
CA ILE A 90 -9.01 -0.35 13.37
C ILE A 90 -8.30 -1.10 14.52
N ASP A 91 -7.34 -0.45 15.17
CA ASP A 91 -6.60 -1.05 16.28
C ASP A 91 -7.49 -1.36 17.50
N SER A 92 -8.57 -0.59 17.70
CA SER A 92 -9.51 -0.79 18.81
C SER A 92 -10.62 -1.80 18.51
N HIS A 93 -10.97 -2.00 17.22
CA HIS A 93 -12.11 -2.86 16.82
C HIS A 93 -11.67 -4.20 16.21
N PHE A 94 -10.43 -4.31 15.75
CA PHE A 94 -9.89 -5.54 15.17
C PHE A 94 -8.68 -6.04 15.95
N ARG A 95 -8.39 -7.32 15.86
CA ARG A 95 -7.23 -7.93 16.52
C ARG A 95 -5.95 -7.63 15.73
N THR A 96 -5.46 -6.41 15.85
CA THR A 96 -4.25 -5.92 15.19
C THR A 96 -3.03 -6.01 16.10
N ILE A 97 -1.84 -6.09 15.48
CA ILE A 97 -0.57 -5.81 16.13
C ILE A 97 -0.31 -4.30 15.93
N ALA A 98 -0.73 -3.49 16.91
CA ALA A 98 -0.71 -2.03 16.86
C ALA A 98 0.72 -1.45 16.98
N LYS A 99 1.60 -1.79 16.03
CA LYS A 99 3.00 -1.35 15.97
C LYS A 99 3.35 -0.94 14.55
N LYS A 100 4.23 0.04 14.40
CA LYS A 100 4.79 0.51 13.13
C LYS A 100 5.27 -0.67 12.27
N ASP A 101 6.08 -1.55 12.81
CA ASP A 101 6.70 -2.68 12.09
C ASP A 101 5.70 -3.78 11.66
N SER A 102 4.48 -3.70 12.17
CA SER A 102 3.38 -4.60 11.78
C SER A 102 2.30 -3.86 10.98
N ARG A 103 2.60 -2.67 10.47
CA ARG A 103 1.68 -1.85 9.72
C ARG A 103 2.29 -1.43 8.39
N ALA A 104 1.62 -1.75 7.30
CA ALA A 104 2.01 -1.39 5.94
C ALA A 104 1.03 -0.38 5.35
N MET A 105 1.50 0.47 4.46
CA MET A 105 0.67 1.27 3.58
C MET A 105 1.10 1.07 2.13
N ALA A 106 0.14 0.78 1.26
CA ALA A 106 0.37 0.64 -0.16
C ALA A 106 -0.81 1.18 -0.96
N GLY A 107 -0.57 1.47 -2.24
CA GLY A 107 -1.65 1.93 -3.11
C GLY A 107 -1.27 1.94 -4.58
N LEU A 108 -2.30 1.91 -5.41
CA LEU A 108 -2.16 2.00 -6.86
C LEU A 108 -2.39 3.46 -7.34
N SER A 109 -1.65 3.90 -8.34
CA SER A 109 -1.86 5.20 -9.01
C SER A 109 -1.95 6.38 -7.99
N MET A 110 -3.09 7.05 -7.86
CA MET A 110 -3.37 8.05 -6.83
C MET A 110 -3.07 7.52 -5.41
N GLY A 111 -3.50 6.30 -5.10
CA GLY A 111 -3.23 5.67 -3.80
C GLY A 111 -1.74 5.45 -3.52
N GLY A 112 -0.92 5.30 -4.57
CA GLY A 112 0.54 5.33 -4.44
C GLY A 112 1.05 6.73 -4.08
N MET A 113 0.50 7.79 -4.68
CA MET A 113 0.82 9.18 -4.31
C MET A 113 0.42 9.49 -2.87
N GLU A 114 -0.74 9.03 -2.42
CA GLU A 114 -1.19 9.12 -1.03
C GLU A 114 -0.23 8.37 -0.11
N THR A 115 0.11 7.13 -0.45
CA THR A 115 1.06 6.32 0.30
C THR A 115 2.39 7.06 0.47
N LYS A 116 2.97 7.56 -0.61
CA LYS A 116 4.23 8.32 -0.55
C LYS A 116 4.09 9.55 0.36
N SER A 117 3.08 10.36 0.13
CA SER A 117 2.87 11.61 0.89
C SER A 117 2.69 11.33 2.39
N ILE A 118 1.83 10.37 2.74
CA ILE A 118 1.46 10.09 4.13
C ILE A 118 2.61 9.44 4.89
N THR A 119 3.29 8.45 4.28
CA THR A 119 4.40 7.76 4.94
C THR A 119 5.61 8.68 5.19
N LEU A 120 5.81 9.69 4.34
CA LEU A 120 6.86 10.69 4.54
C LEU A 120 6.52 11.73 5.61
N LYS A 121 5.24 12.06 5.78
CA LYS A 121 4.78 13.00 6.82
C LYS A 121 4.64 12.34 8.19
N ARG A 122 4.27 11.06 8.23
CA ARG A 122 3.99 10.26 9.43
C ARG A 122 4.87 8.99 9.47
N PRO A 123 6.21 9.13 9.46
CA PRO A 123 7.14 8.00 9.38
C PRO A 123 7.09 7.06 10.59
N GLU A 124 6.46 7.50 11.69
CA GLU A 124 6.23 6.71 12.90
C GLU A 124 5.05 5.74 12.78
N THR A 125 4.20 5.86 11.77
CA THR A 125 2.93 5.13 11.67
C THR A 125 3.08 3.81 10.94
N PHE A 126 3.82 3.80 9.82
CA PHE A 126 3.95 2.64 8.94
C PHE A 126 5.41 2.22 8.82
N GLY A 127 5.68 0.91 8.84
CA GLY A 127 7.02 0.33 8.67
C GLY A 127 7.30 -0.24 7.27
N TRP A 128 6.27 -0.36 6.40
CA TRP A 128 6.37 -0.97 5.08
C TRP A 128 5.62 -0.12 4.07
N TYR A 129 6.27 0.22 2.95
CA TYR A 129 5.73 1.13 1.95
C TYR A 129 5.62 0.46 0.60
N GLY A 130 4.47 0.60 -0.08
CA GLY A 130 4.22 0.01 -1.40
C GLY A 130 3.63 1.01 -2.39
N LEU A 131 4.33 1.26 -3.51
CA LEU A 131 3.85 2.09 -4.62
C LEU A 131 3.62 1.22 -5.85
N MET A 132 2.39 1.16 -6.33
CA MET A 132 2.01 0.44 -7.54
C MET A 132 1.57 1.45 -8.61
N SER A 133 2.41 1.71 -9.62
CA SER A 133 2.19 2.76 -10.63
C SER A 133 1.90 4.15 -10.04
N GLY A 134 2.42 4.44 -8.85
CA GLY A 134 2.13 5.64 -8.06
C GLY A 134 3.36 6.51 -7.78
N GLY A 135 4.39 6.39 -8.60
CA GLY A 135 5.65 7.11 -8.43
C GLY A 135 6.76 6.27 -7.79
N THR A 136 7.76 6.93 -7.27
CA THR A 136 8.94 6.31 -6.65
C THR A 136 9.37 7.07 -5.41
N TYR A 137 10.10 6.41 -4.50
CA TYR A 137 10.88 7.08 -3.46
C TYR A 137 12.31 7.33 -3.95
N ALA A 138 12.91 8.45 -3.50
CA ALA A 138 14.32 8.74 -3.65
C ALA A 138 15.05 8.50 -2.31
N PRO A 139 16.38 8.31 -2.31
CA PRO A 139 17.16 8.20 -1.06
C PRO A 139 16.98 9.39 -0.11
N SER A 140 16.80 10.60 -0.65
CA SER A 140 16.54 11.80 0.15
C SER A 140 15.17 11.84 0.85
N ASP A 141 14.22 11.00 0.41
CA ASP A 141 12.90 10.89 1.04
C ASP A 141 12.97 10.11 2.37
N ILE A 142 13.93 9.20 2.51
CA ILE A 142 14.11 8.34 3.69
C ILE A 142 15.23 8.91 4.57
N LYS A 143 14.87 9.45 5.71
CA LYS A 143 15.80 10.22 6.58
C LYS A 143 16.72 9.35 7.44
N SER A 144 16.33 8.10 7.70
CA SER A 144 17.11 7.14 8.49
C SER A 144 16.80 5.70 8.07
N ALA A 145 17.76 4.79 8.27
CA ALA A 145 17.60 3.39 7.87
C ALA A 145 16.48 2.64 8.62
N ASP A 146 16.10 3.10 9.81
CA ASP A 146 15.02 2.56 10.65
C ASP A 146 13.66 3.21 10.37
N GLN A 147 13.60 4.17 9.43
CA GLN A 147 12.34 4.82 9.04
C GLN A 147 11.39 3.82 8.37
N VAL A 148 11.91 2.89 7.58
CA VAL A 148 11.13 1.91 6.84
C VAL A 148 11.85 0.57 6.77
N ASN A 149 11.11 -0.53 6.94
CA ASN A 149 11.67 -1.89 6.87
C ASN A 149 11.91 -2.34 5.42
N LEU A 150 11.00 -1.95 4.51
CA LEU A 150 11.09 -2.24 3.08
C LEU A 150 10.27 -1.22 2.28
N VAL A 151 10.81 -0.79 1.16
CA VAL A 151 10.10 -0.06 0.11
C VAL A 151 9.86 -1.00 -1.08
N PHE A 152 8.61 -1.21 -1.44
CA PHE A 152 8.22 -1.91 -2.66
C PHE A 152 7.73 -0.91 -3.71
N MET A 153 8.22 -1.01 -4.94
CA MET A 153 7.78 -0.15 -6.05
C MET A 153 7.53 -1.00 -7.28
N SER A 154 6.41 -0.78 -7.96
CA SER A 154 6.07 -1.54 -9.15
C SER A 154 5.35 -0.72 -10.22
N CYS A 155 5.40 -1.20 -11.45
CA CYS A 155 4.59 -0.70 -12.56
C CYS A 155 4.45 -1.76 -13.67
N GLY A 156 3.63 -1.48 -14.67
CA GLY A 156 3.58 -2.24 -15.91
C GLY A 156 4.79 -1.94 -16.80
N SER A 157 5.21 -2.92 -17.61
CA SER A 157 6.35 -2.74 -18.53
C SER A 157 6.08 -1.71 -19.63
N LYS A 158 4.82 -1.37 -19.86
CA LYS A 158 4.38 -0.32 -20.80
C LYS A 158 4.25 1.07 -20.16
N GLU A 159 4.65 1.23 -18.88
CA GLU A 159 4.65 2.51 -18.16
C GLU A 159 6.09 3.09 -18.10
N ASN A 160 6.68 3.18 -16.89
CA ASN A 160 8.05 3.64 -16.68
C ASN A 160 8.87 2.61 -15.88
N PRO A 161 9.15 1.42 -16.42
CA PRO A 161 9.85 0.37 -15.70
C PRO A 161 11.28 0.75 -15.32
N ALA A 162 11.99 1.48 -16.18
CA ALA A 162 13.35 1.94 -15.90
C ALA A 162 13.41 2.86 -14.67
N GLY A 163 12.42 3.75 -14.51
CA GLY A 163 12.35 4.66 -13.36
C GLY A 163 12.14 3.92 -12.04
N VAL A 164 11.27 2.91 -12.03
CA VAL A 164 10.99 2.09 -10.84
C VAL A 164 12.21 1.25 -10.46
N THR A 165 12.86 0.60 -11.42
CA THR A 165 14.06 -0.20 -11.20
C THR A 165 15.21 0.65 -10.67
N LYS A 166 15.49 1.78 -11.33
CA LYS A 166 16.55 2.72 -10.91
C LYS A 166 16.33 3.24 -9.50
N ALA A 167 15.09 3.61 -9.15
CA ALA A 167 14.78 4.10 -7.81
C ALA A 167 15.07 3.06 -6.72
N ALA A 168 14.74 1.79 -6.97
CA ALA A 168 15.07 0.70 -6.04
C ALA A 168 16.59 0.49 -5.90
N GLU A 169 17.34 0.56 -7.01
CA GLU A 169 18.80 0.47 -7.02
C GLU A 169 19.43 1.62 -6.21
N GLU A 170 18.96 2.86 -6.41
CA GLU A 170 19.45 4.04 -5.69
C GLU A 170 19.17 3.96 -4.18
N LEU A 171 17.98 3.49 -3.77
CA LEU A 171 17.64 3.25 -2.38
C LEU A 171 18.56 2.20 -1.74
N ASN A 172 18.76 1.06 -2.43
CA ASN A 172 19.65 0.00 -1.96
C ASN A 172 21.12 0.47 -1.85
N ALA A 173 21.59 1.27 -2.82
CA ALA A 173 22.92 1.88 -2.77
C ALA A 173 23.07 2.85 -1.60
N ALA A 174 21.99 3.47 -1.16
CA ALA A 174 21.97 4.34 0.03
C ALA A 174 21.81 3.57 1.36
N GLY A 175 21.80 2.22 1.32
CA GLY A 175 21.68 1.37 2.52
C GLY A 175 20.24 1.13 2.98
N GLN A 176 19.26 1.46 2.17
CA GLN A 176 17.84 1.22 2.44
C GLN A 176 17.37 -0.05 1.70
N LYS A 177 16.40 -0.76 2.26
CA LYS A 177 15.88 -1.97 1.62
C LYS A 177 14.78 -1.58 0.63
N ALA A 178 14.99 -1.84 -0.65
CA ALA A 178 14.00 -1.59 -1.69
C ALA A 178 13.92 -2.74 -2.70
N VAL A 179 12.71 -3.04 -3.14
CA VAL A 179 12.41 -4.02 -4.18
C VAL A 179 11.60 -3.36 -5.27
N SER A 180 11.96 -3.62 -6.52
CA SER A 180 11.15 -3.22 -7.67
C SER A 180 10.55 -4.44 -8.37
N TYR A 181 9.35 -4.28 -8.90
CA TYR A 181 8.68 -5.28 -9.73
C TYR A 181 8.12 -4.64 -11.00
N VAL A 182 8.39 -5.25 -12.14
CA VAL A 182 7.83 -4.86 -13.43
C VAL A 182 6.86 -5.93 -13.91
N SER A 183 5.59 -5.58 -14.05
CA SER A 183 4.58 -6.49 -14.59
C SER A 183 4.67 -6.53 -16.13
N GLU A 184 5.22 -7.61 -16.65
CA GLU A 184 5.51 -7.75 -18.07
C GLU A 184 4.24 -7.79 -18.93
N GLY A 185 4.27 -7.06 -20.06
CA GLY A 185 3.19 -6.99 -21.05
C GLY A 185 2.00 -6.12 -20.66
N THR A 186 2.03 -5.46 -19.49
CA THR A 186 0.91 -4.71 -18.93
C THR A 186 1.19 -3.20 -18.85
N ALA A 187 0.13 -2.40 -18.66
CA ALA A 187 0.14 -0.95 -18.55
C ALA A 187 -0.45 -0.49 -17.22
N HIS A 188 -1.02 0.71 -17.16
CA HIS A 188 -1.68 1.29 -15.97
C HIS A 188 -3.06 0.69 -15.79
N GLU A 189 -3.14 -0.51 -15.23
CA GLU A 189 -4.35 -1.33 -15.19
C GLU A 189 -4.35 -2.36 -14.05
N PHE A 190 -5.52 -2.91 -13.70
CA PHE A 190 -5.66 -3.88 -12.61
C PHE A 190 -4.87 -5.18 -12.81
N LEU A 191 -4.57 -5.59 -14.05
CA LEU A 191 -3.71 -6.76 -14.25
C LEU A 191 -2.29 -6.50 -13.71
N THR A 192 -1.76 -5.29 -13.91
CA THR A 192 -0.51 -4.86 -13.31
C THR A 192 -0.60 -4.91 -11.77
N TRP A 193 -1.63 -4.31 -11.21
CA TRP A 193 -1.75 -4.14 -9.77
C TRP A 193 -2.07 -5.44 -9.01
N ARG A 194 -2.83 -6.36 -9.61
CA ARG A 194 -3.01 -7.73 -9.07
C ARG A 194 -1.68 -8.47 -8.95
N ARG A 195 -0.86 -8.44 -10.03
CA ARG A 195 0.46 -9.05 -10.03
C ARG A 195 1.40 -8.37 -9.03
N SER A 196 1.33 -7.04 -8.94
CA SER A 196 2.09 -6.26 -7.97
C SER A 196 1.70 -6.59 -6.52
N LEU A 197 0.41 -6.71 -6.24
CA LEU A 197 -0.07 -7.09 -4.91
C LEU A 197 0.38 -8.50 -4.52
N TYR A 198 0.38 -9.44 -5.46
CA TYR A 198 0.91 -10.80 -5.25
C TYR A 198 2.41 -10.79 -4.88
N GLN A 199 3.19 -9.87 -5.45
CA GLN A 199 4.62 -9.75 -5.16
C GLN A 199 4.91 -8.96 -3.89
N LEU A 200 4.02 -8.02 -3.52
CA LEU A 200 4.12 -7.22 -2.30
C LEU A 200 3.85 -8.06 -1.04
N ALA A 201 2.90 -8.99 -1.14
CA ALA A 201 2.48 -9.84 -0.02
C ALA A 201 3.52 -10.90 0.32
#